data_dadd889d76cec460d6e9cd7e731b3118
#
_entry.id   dadd889d76cec460d6e9cd7e731b3118
#
_cell.length_a   1.000
_cell.length_b   1.000
_cell.length_c   1.000
_cell.angle_alpha   90.00
_cell.angle_beta   90.00
_cell.angle_gamma   90.00
#
_symmetry.space_group_name_H-M   'P 1'
#
loop_
_entity.id
_entity.type
_entity.pdbx_description
1 polymer ?
#
loop_
_entity_poly.entity_id
_entity_poly.type
_entity_poly.pdbx_seq_one_letter_code
_entity_poly.pdbx_strand_id
1 'polypeptide(L)'
;KPYVLEGVFLATANVFMGVVAPILWERLAPYQQNRLRVFLDPSIDPRRSGYHVIQSQVAIGSGGWFGKGYLNGPQKRLAFLPAQHTDFIWAVVGEELGFIGVTLGVMLFFALFLRVVRIAERANDSFSSLIAFGLLSSWLVHVLENIGMTINLMPITGIPLPFFSYGGSFMLASWLAIGILVRISSEGRGRTGQVDM
;
A
#
# COMPACT_ATOMS: atom_id res chain seq x y z
N LYS A 1 3.82 40.22 5.62
CA LYS A 1 2.51 39.63 5.30
C LYS A 1 2.78 38.16 4.94
N PRO A 2 2.34 37.16 5.72
CA PRO A 2 2.69 35.76 5.51
C PRO A 2 2.30 35.25 4.12
N TYR A 3 1.16 35.65 3.60
CA TYR A 3 0.65 35.21 2.30
C TYR A 3 1.52 35.55 1.08
N VAL A 4 2.34 36.60 1.15
CA VAL A 4 3.25 36.95 0.05
C VAL A 4 4.41 35.99 0.02
N LEU A 5 4.93 35.59 1.18
CA LEU A 5 6.05 34.65 1.28
C LEU A 5 5.61 33.24 0.81
N GLU A 6 4.40 32.82 1.21
CA GLU A 6 3.80 31.56 0.76
C GLU A 6 3.53 31.57 -0.75
N GLY A 7 3.02 32.69 -1.29
CA GLY A 7 2.81 32.84 -2.73
C GLY A 7 4.12 32.79 -3.54
N VAL A 8 5.18 33.45 -3.05
CA VAL A 8 6.51 33.39 -3.68
C VAL A 8 7.08 31.98 -3.60
N PHE A 9 6.95 31.31 -2.45
CA PHE A 9 7.41 29.92 -2.29
C PHE A 9 6.68 28.98 -3.25
N LEU A 10 5.37 29.06 -3.35
CA LEU A 10 4.59 28.25 -4.29
C LEU A 10 4.96 28.55 -5.75
N ALA A 11 5.13 29.83 -6.11
CA ALA A 11 5.54 30.19 -7.47
C ALA A 11 6.94 29.65 -7.81
N THR A 12 7.90 29.81 -6.92
CA THR A 12 9.28 29.29 -7.13
C THR A 12 9.31 27.78 -7.17
N ALA A 13 8.53 27.09 -6.32
CA ALA A 13 8.39 25.63 -6.35
C ALA A 13 7.80 25.14 -7.68
N ASN A 14 6.76 25.81 -8.21
CA ASN A 14 6.18 25.47 -9.52
C ASN A 14 7.15 25.67 -10.66
N VAL A 15 7.89 26.80 -10.70
CA VAL A 15 8.91 27.05 -11.72
C VAL A 15 10.03 26.03 -11.63
N PHE A 16 10.50 25.71 -10.42
CA PHE A 16 11.52 24.69 -10.19
C PHE A 16 11.06 23.32 -10.70
N MET A 17 9.84 22.89 -10.34
CA MET A 17 9.27 21.65 -10.85
C MET A 17 9.10 21.64 -12.37
N GLY A 18 8.67 22.75 -12.97
CA GLY A 18 8.55 22.89 -14.43
C GLY A 18 9.86 22.70 -15.17
N VAL A 19 10.99 23.10 -14.57
CA VAL A 19 12.33 22.92 -15.16
C VAL A 19 12.91 21.53 -14.86
N VAL A 20 12.73 21.04 -13.64
CA VAL A 20 13.35 19.79 -13.18
C VAL A 20 12.60 18.56 -13.69
N ALA A 21 11.27 18.63 -13.79
CA ALA A 21 10.46 17.46 -14.19
C ALA A 21 10.82 16.94 -15.61
N PRO A 22 10.99 17.76 -16.65
CA PRO A 22 11.44 17.29 -17.97
C PRO A 22 12.81 16.61 -17.92
N ILE A 23 13.75 17.19 -17.17
CA ILE A 23 15.12 16.65 -17.03
C ILE A 23 15.09 15.29 -16.33
N LEU A 24 14.29 15.16 -15.28
CA LEU A 24 14.10 13.89 -14.59
C LEU A 24 13.41 12.86 -15.49
N TRP A 25 12.44 13.30 -16.28
CA TRP A 25 11.73 12.42 -17.21
C TRP A 25 12.67 11.76 -18.22
N GLU A 26 13.58 12.52 -18.80
CA GLU A 26 14.57 12.01 -19.76
C GLU A 26 15.58 11.03 -19.12
N ARG A 27 15.81 11.15 -17.81
CA ARG A 27 16.71 10.26 -17.07
C ARG A 27 16.05 8.96 -16.61
N LEU A 28 14.72 8.87 -16.66
CA LEU A 28 14.00 7.65 -16.31
C LEU A 28 14.23 6.55 -17.34
N ALA A 29 14.44 5.33 -16.89
CA ALA A 29 14.51 4.17 -17.78
C ALA A 29 13.16 3.98 -18.53
N PRO A 30 13.17 3.44 -19.76
CA PRO A 30 11.96 3.29 -20.58
C PRO A 30 10.81 2.57 -19.85
N TYR A 31 11.12 1.57 -19.03
CA TYR A 31 10.09 0.84 -18.26
C TYR A 31 9.44 1.71 -17.18
N GLN A 32 10.19 2.65 -16.57
CA GLN A 32 9.68 3.58 -15.58
C GLN A 32 8.75 4.62 -16.22
N GLN A 33 9.18 5.16 -17.37
CA GLN A 33 8.35 6.06 -18.16
C GLN A 33 7.05 5.39 -18.59
N ASN A 34 7.12 4.12 -19.02
CA ASN A 34 5.93 3.37 -19.43
C ASN A 34 4.95 3.19 -18.26
N ARG A 35 5.43 2.89 -17.05
CA ARG A 35 4.57 2.77 -15.86
C ARG A 35 3.81 4.07 -15.56
N LEU A 36 4.49 5.22 -15.66
CA LEU A 36 3.88 6.53 -15.45
C LEU A 36 2.88 6.88 -16.56
N ARG A 37 3.19 6.54 -17.83
CA ARG A 37 2.25 6.74 -18.94
C ARG A 37 0.99 5.88 -18.79
N VAL A 38 1.16 4.62 -18.47
CA VAL A 38 0.05 3.67 -18.24
C VAL A 38 -0.81 4.08 -17.03
N PHE A 39 -0.21 4.69 -16.01
CA PHE A 39 -0.97 5.23 -14.89
C PHE A 39 -1.90 6.38 -15.31
N LEU A 40 -1.44 7.26 -16.21
CA LEU A 40 -2.26 8.35 -16.75
C LEU A 40 -3.29 7.86 -17.76
N ASP A 41 -2.92 6.90 -18.59
CA ASP A 41 -3.80 6.30 -19.60
C ASP A 41 -3.46 4.81 -19.79
N PRO A 42 -4.23 3.90 -19.17
CA PRO A 42 -4.02 2.46 -19.30
C PRO A 42 -4.17 1.94 -20.75
N SER A 43 -4.83 2.71 -21.65
CA SER A 43 -5.04 2.31 -23.05
C SER A 43 -3.77 2.37 -23.89
N ILE A 44 -2.72 3.04 -23.43
CA ILE A 44 -1.43 3.16 -24.14
C ILE A 44 -0.73 1.80 -24.29
N ASP A 45 -0.85 0.91 -23.29
CA ASP A 45 -0.24 -0.43 -23.33
C ASP A 45 -1.26 -1.52 -22.98
N PRO A 46 -2.24 -1.78 -23.87
CA PRO A 46 -3.35 -2.67 -23.58
C PRO A 46 -2.98 -4.17 -23.57
N ARG A 47 -1.70 -4.51 -23.83
CA ARG A 47 -1.22 -5.91 -23.86
C ARG A 47 -0.25 -6.26 -22.75
N ARG A 48 0.22 -5.27 -21.97
CA ARG A 48 1.17 -5.47 -20.87
C ARG A 48 0.68 -4.77 -19.61
N SER A 49 1.37 -3.69 -19.19
CA SER A 49 1.07 -3.01 -17.93
C SER A 49 -0.34 -2.45 -17.85
N GLY A 50 -0.87 -1.89 -18.94
CA GLY A 50 -2.26 -1.41 -19.01
C GLY A 50 -3.29 -2.52 -18.89
N TYR A 51 -3.01 -3.70 -19.49
CA TYR A 51 -3.86 -4.87 -19.34
C TYR A 51 -4.07 -5.27 -17.87
N HIS A 52 -3.01 -5.26 -17.06
CA HIS A 52 -3.11 -5.63 -15.65
C HIS A 52 -4.00 -4.68 -14.85
N VAL A 53 -3.89 -3.37 -15.10
CA VAL A 53 -4.75 -2.36 -14.46
C VAL A 53 -6.21 -2.56 -14.85
N ILE A 54 -6.47 -2.66 -16.16
CA ILE A 54 -7.84 -2.84 -16.65
C ILE A 54 -8.46 -4.12 -16.10
N GLN A 55 -7.73 -5.24 -16.11
CA GLN A 55 -8.23 -6.50 -15.57
C GLN A 55 -8.44 -6.46 -14.06
N SER A 56 -7.60 -5.74 -13.30
CA SER A 56 -7.79 -5.57 -11.86
C SER A 56 -9.05 -4.77 -11.54
N GLN A 57 -9.31 -3.70 -12.31
CA GLN A 57 -10.54 -2.90 -12.16
C GLN A 57 -11.79 -3.71 -12.54
N VAL A 58 -11.72 -4.50 -13.62
CA VAL A 58 -12.80 -5.42 -14.01
C VAL A 58 -13.04 -6.47 -12.93
N ALA A 59 -11.99 -7.04 -12.33
CA ALA A 59 -12.11 -8.01 -11.24
C ALA A 59 -12.85 -7.39 -10.05
N ILE A 60 -12.36 -6.25 -9.54
CA ILE A 60 -12.99 -5.54 -8.41
C ILE A 60 -14.43 -5.15 -8.72
N GLY A 61 -14.68 -4.54 -9.89
CA GLY A 61 -16.02 -4.10 -10.28
C GLY A 61 -17.01 -5.25 -10.46
N SER A 62 -16.53 -6.44 -10.86
CA SER A 62 -17.35 -7.62 -11.05
C SER A 62 -17.76 -8.32 -9.74
N GLY A 63 -17.09 -8.00 -8.61
CA GLY A 63 -17.40 -8.59 -7.31
C GLY A 63 -18.69 -8.07 -6.67
N GLY A 64 -19.13 -6.85 -7.02
CA GLY A 64 -20.35 -6.26 -6.43
C GLY A 64 -20.27 -6.14 -4.90
N TRP A 65 -21.41 -6.26 -4.21
CA TRP A 65 -21.48 -6.12 -2.75
C TRP A 65 -20.93 -7.33 -1.99
N PHE A 66 -21.25 -8.56 -2.41
CA PHE A 66 -20.98 -9.80 -1.69
C PHE A 66 -19.89 -10.67 -2.30
N GLY A 67 -19.35 -10.25 -3.47
CA GLY A 67 -18.39 -11.05 -4.21
C GLY A 67 -19.04 -12.22 -4.96
N LYS A 68 -18.21 -12.92 -5.74
CA LYS A 68 -18.61 -14.11 -6.50
C LYS A 68 -18.46 -15.41 -5.69
N GLY A 69 -17.96 -15.30 -4.46
CA GLY A 69 -17.64 -16.43 -3.61
C GLY A 69 -16.19 -16.90 -3.74
N TYR A 70 -15.70 -17.50 -2.67
CA TYR A 70 -14.31 -17.99 -2.57
C TYR A 70 -14.01 -19.02 -3.68
N LEU A 71 -12.91 -18.80 -4.40
CA LEU A 71 -12.46 -19.59 -5.56
C LEU A 71 -13.38 -19.58 -6.81
N ASN A 72 -14.45 -18.77 -6.82
CA ASN A 72 -15.39 -18.71 -7.93
C ASN A 72 -15.17 -17.53 -8.86
N GLY A 73 -14.14 -16.69 -8.61
CA GLY A 73 -13.79 -15.56 -9.46
C GLY A 73 -13.29 -16.01 -10.85
N PRO A 74 -13.97 -15.66 -11.97
CA PRO A 74 -13.53 -16.03 -13.32
C PRO A 74 -12.18 -15.41 -13.69
N GLN A 75 -11.85 -14.21 -13.23
CA GLN A 75 -10.57 -13.56 -13.50
C GLN A 75 -9.40 -14.37 -12.92
N LYS A 76 -9.58 -14.92 -11.72
CA LYS A 76 -8.63 -15.82 -11.07
C LYS A 76 -8.57 -17.19 -11.76
N ARG A 77 -9.72 -17.81 -12.01
CA ARG A 77 -9.80 -19.18 -12.59
C ARG A 77 -9.24 -19.26 -14.00
N LEU A 78 -9.43 -18.25 -14.82
CA LEU A 78 -8.98 -18.17 -16.19
C LEU A 78 -7.58 -17.54 -16.32
N ALA A 79 -6.94 -17.21 -15.20
CA ALA A 79 -5.61 -16.60 -15.15
C ALA A 79 -5.48 -15.31 -16.02
N PHE A 80 -6.57 -14.55 -16.15
CA PHE A 80 -6.55 -13.28 -16.88
C PHE A 80 -5.73 -12.21 -16.13
N LEU A 81 -5.52 -12.37 -14.83
CA LEU A 81 -4.74 -11.46 -14.01
C LEU A 81 -3.36 -12.08 -13.74
N PRO A 82 -2.30 -11.70 -14.49
CA PRO A 82 -0.94 -12.10 -14.16
C PRO A 82 -0.53 -11.57 -12.78
N ALA A 83 0.34 -12.31 -12.07
CA ALA A 83 0.77 -11.95 -10.70
C ALA A 83 -0.40 -11.76 -9.70
N GLN A 84 -1.51 -12.47 -9.89
CA GLN A 84 -2.70 -12.41 -9.05
C GLN A 84 -2.45 -12.77 -7.57
N HIS A 85 -1.41 -13.57 -7.29
CA HIS A 85 -1.07 -14.01 -5.93
C HIS A 85 -0.07 -13.08 -5.23
N THR A 86 0.55 -12.16 -5.96
CA THR A 86 1.56 -11.23 -5.43
C THR A 86 1.04 -9.80 -5.44
N ASP A 87 1.11 -9.14 -6.58
CA ASP A 87 0.92 -7.71 -6.69
C ASP A 87 -0.57 -7.32 -6.76
N PHE A 88 -1.41 -8.15 -7.38
CA PHE A 88 -2.83 -7.89 -7.59
C PHE A 88 -3.76 -8.72 -6.69
N ILE A 89 -3.25 -9.21 -5.55
CA ILE A 89 -4.04 -10.02 -4.61
C ILE A 89 -5.29 -9.25 -4.12
N TRP A 90 -5.21 -7.93 -3.96
CA TRP A 90 -6.33 -7.13 -3.54
C TRP A 90 -7.47 -7.09 -4.55
N ALA A 91 -7.17 -7.16 -5.84
CA ALA A 91 -8.19 -7.32 -6.89
C ALA A 91 -8.92 -8.65 -6.79
N VAL A 92 -8.21 -9.73 -6.43
CA VAL A 92 -8.83 -11.05 -6.17
C VAL A 92 -9.74 -10.99 -4.95
N VAL A 93 -9.32 -10.33 -3.88
CA VAL A 93 -10.17 -10.09 -2.69
C VAL A 93 -11.46 -9.34 -3.09
N GLY A 94 -11.34 -8.32 -3.94
CA GLY A 94 -12.49 -7.57 -4.45
C GLY A 94 -13.43 -8.42 -5.30
N GLU A 95 -12.90 -9.31 -6.15
CA GLU A 95 -13.71 -10.20 -6.98
C GLU A 95 -14.44 -11.28 -6.15
N GLU A 96 -13.71 -11.93 -5.22
CA GLU A 96 -14.24 -13.08 -4.48
C GLU A 96 -15.13 -12.68 -3.30
N LEU A 97 -14.78 -11.63 -2.54
CA LEU A 97 -15.46 -11.18 -1.33
C LEU A 97 -16.26 -9.89 -1.51
N GLY A 98 -16.15 -9.24 -2.65
CA GLY A 98 -16.88 -8.03 -2.98
C GLY A 98 -16.54 -6.83 -2.10
N PHE A 99 -17.41 -5.83 -2.13
CA PHE A 99 -17.24 -4.58 -1.38
C PHE A 99 -17.14 -4.80 0.14
N ILE A 100 -17.94 -5.73 0.67
CA ILE A 100 -17.92 -6.04 2.11
C ILE A 100 -16.56 -6.61 2.52
N GLY A 101 -16.01 -7.56 1.75
CA GLY A 101 -14.70 -8.16 2.03
C GLY A 101 -13.56 -7.15 1.94
N VAL A 102 -13.57 -6.28 0.92
CA VAL A 102 -12.61 -5.18 0.76
C VAL A 102 -12.69 -4.23 1.95
N THR A 103 -13.89 -3.79 2.33
CA THR A 103 -14.10 -2.89 3.47
C THR A 103 -13.59 -3.51 4.78
N LEU A 104 -13.91 -4.78 5.02
CA LEU A 104 -13.43 -5.51 6.19
C LEU A 104 -11.89 -5.58 6.22
N GLY A 105 -11.26 -5.90 5.09
CA GLY A 105 -9.81 -5.94 4.97
C GLY A 105 -9.15 -4.59 5.27
N VAL A 106 -9.69 -3.49 4.72
CA VAL A 106 -9.23 -2.13 5.03
C VAL A 106 -9.40 -1.80 6.51
N MET A 107 -10.54 -2.16 7.12
CA MET A 107 -10.77 -1.96 8.55
C MET A 107 -9.78 -2.73 9.42
N LEU A 108 -9.41 -3.95 9.03
CA LEU A 108 -8.40 -4.74 9.74
C LEU A 108 -7.00 -4.10 9.65
N PHE A 109 -6.60 -3.60 8.50
CA PHE A 109 -5.35 -2.83 8.37
C PHE A 109 -5.39 -1.56 9.22
N PHE A 110 -6.49 -0.83 9.18
CA PHE A 110 -6.67 0.38 10.00
C PHE A 110 -6.56 0.07 11.50
N ALA A 111 -7.21 -1.00 11.96
CA ALA A 111 -7.13 -1.46 13.35
C ALA A 111 -5.68 -1.86 13.74
N LEU A 112 -4.97 -2.56 12.84
CA LEU A 112 -3.57 -2.89 13.01
C LEU A 112 -2.71 -1.62 13.16
N PHE A 113 -2.87 -0.64 12.27
CA PHE A 113 -2.12 0.61 12.30
C PHE A 113 -2.39 1.40 13.58
N LEU A 114 -3.65 1.53 13.99
CA LEU A 114 -3.99 2.15 15.29
C LEU A 114 -3.36 1.41 16.47
N ARG A 115 -3.24 0.08 16.37
CA ARG A 115 -2.58 -0.69 17.41
C ARG A 115 -1.09 -0.43 17.47
N VAL A 116 -0.42 -0.34 16.30
CA VAL A 116 1.02 -0.04 16.24
C VAL A 116 1.30 1.38 16.72
N VAL A 117 0.47 2.37 16.37
CA VAL A 117 0.58 3.74 16.92
C VAL A 117 0.55 3.71 18.45
N ARG A 118 -0.43 3.02 19.04
CA ARG A 118 -0.52 2.92 20.52
C ARG A 118 0.67 2.20 21.15
N ILE A 119 1.28 1.24 20.44
CA ILE A 119 2.52 0.59 20.92
C ILE A 119 3.68 1.59 20.89
N ALA A 120 3.81 2.37 19.79
CA ALA A 120 4.84 3.38 19.66
C ALA A 120 4.74 4.49 20.72
N GLU A 121 3.51 4.98 21.00
CA GLU A 121 3.25 5.99 22.02
C GLU A 121 3.55 5.50 23.46
N ARG A 122 3.40 4.19 23.72
CA ARG A 122 3.61 3.56 25.03
C ARG A 122 4.96 2.89 25.17
N ALA A 123 5.85 3.04 24.21
CA ALA A 123 7.19 2.49 24.27
C ALA A 123 8.01 3.15 25.39
N ASN A 124 8.85 2.36 26.08
CA ASN A 124 9.63 2.81 27.23
C ASN A 124 10.76 3.78 26.87
N ASP A 125 11.26 3.68 25.65
CA ASP A 125 12.39 4.45 25.14
C ASP A 125 12.12 4.95 23.70
N SER A 126 12.82 6.03 23.35
CA SER A 126 12.68 6.66 22.03
C SER A 126 13.10 5.73 20.90
N PHE A 127 14.04 4.82 21.13
CA PHE A 127 14.51 3.87 20.11
C PHE A 127 13.41 2.88 19.73
N SER A 128 12.76 2.25 20.72
CA SER A 128 11.63 1.34 20.52
C SER A 128 10.44 2.05 19.83
N SER A 129 10.15 3.30 20.24
CA SER A 129 9.12 4.12 19.57
C SER A 129 9.45 4.35 18.11
N LEU A 130 10.68 4.74 17.78
CA LEU A 130 11.11 4.97 16.39
C LEU A 130 11.06 3.69 15.55
N ILE A 131 11.42 2.54 16.10
CA ILE A 131 11.28 1.24 15.40
C ILE A 131 9.81 1.00 15.07
N ALA A 132 8.90 1.16 16.06
CA ALA A 132 7.48 0.93 15.82
C ALA A 132 6.91 1.88 14.75
N PHE A 133 7.29 3.16 14.76
CA PHE A 133 6.91 4.10 13.70
C PHE A 133 7.50 3.76 12.34
N GLY A 134 8.76 3.30 12.29
CA GLY A 134 9.39 2.86 11.05
C GLY A 134 8.66 1.67 10.41
N LEU A 135 8.30 0.67 11.21
CA LEU A 135 7.51 -0.48 10.76
C LEU A 135 6.11 -0.09 10.30
N LEU A 136 5.43 0.79 11.05
CA LEU A 136 4.14 1.34 10.68
C LEU A 136 4.20 2.05 9.33
N SER A 137 5.18 2.95 9.16
CA SER A 137 5.35 3.73 7.93
C SER A 137 5.61 2.82 6.72
N SER A 138 6.45 1.80 6.89
CA SER A 138 6.71 0.80 5.85
C SER A 138 5.43 0.09 5.44
N TRP A 139 4.68 -0.47 6.39
CA TRP A 139 3.43 -1.17 6.09
C TRP A 139 2.35 -0.26 5.51
N LEU A 140 2.25 0.98 5.99
CA LEU A 140 1.31 1.96 5.47
C LEU A 140 1.57 2.24 3.98
N VAL A 141 2.85 2.47 3.60
CA VAL A 141 3.23 2.67 2.20
C VAL A 141 2.89 1.44 1.36
N HIS A 142 3.23 0.22 1.84
CA HIS A 142 2.89 -1.02 1.13
C HIS A 142 1.39 -1.19 0.90
N VAL A 143 0.56 -0.93 1.92
CA VAL A 143 -0.90 -1.04 1.82
C VAL A 143 -1.49 0.01 0.87
N LEU A 144 -1.08 1.28 1.02
CA LEU A 144 -1.55 2.36 0.16
C LEU A 144 -1.17 2.13 -1.30
N GLU A 145 0.08 1.73 -1.54
CA GLU A 145 0.58 1.48 -2.89
C GLU A 145 -0.11 0.27 -3.54
N ASN A 146 -0.18 -0.87 -2.83
CA ASN A 146 -0.78 -2.08 -3.38
C ASN A 146 -2.27 -1.90 -3.69
N ILE A 147 -3.03 -1.36 -2.73
CA ILE A 147 -4.46 -1.07 -2.94
C ILE A 147 -4.62 0.00 -4.02
N GLY A 148 -3.84 1.08 -3.93
CA GLY A 148 -3.91 2.21 -4.86
C GLY A 148 -3.64 1.81 -6.31
N MET A 149 -2.66 0.94 -6.57
CA MET A 149 -2.37 0.50 -7.94
C MET A 149 -3.47 -0.41 -8.51
N THR A 150 -4.17 -1.21 -7.68
CA THR A 150 -5.26 -2.08 -8.15
C THR A 150 -6.49 -1.31 -8.62
N ILE A 151 -6.71 -0.11 -8.09
CA ILE A 151 -7.80 0.81 -8.47
C ILE A 151 -7.34 1.97 -9.36
N ASN A 152 -6.08 1.93 -9.82
CA ASN A 152 -5.46 2.97 -10.66
C ASN A 152 -5.40 4.37 -10.00
N LEU A 153 -5.22 4.43 -8.68
CA LEU A 153 -4.88 5.67 -7.95
C LEU A 153 -3.37 5.87 -7.81
N MET A 154 -2.58 4.82 -8.04
CA MET A 154 -1.11 4.85 -8.00
C MET A 154 -0.53 4.05 -9.16
N PRO A 155 0.69 4.40 -9.64
CA PRO A 155 1.34 3.67 -10.73
C PRO A 155 1.69 2.24 -10.28
N ILE A 156 1.77 1.30 -11.22
CA ILE A 156 2.13 -0.09 -10.91
C ILE A 156 3.60 -0.17 -10.48
N THR A 157 3.83 -0.49 -9.22
CA THR A 157 5.18 -0.66 -8.65
C THR A 157 5.56 -2.12 -8.43
N GLY A 158 4.58 -2.98 -8.18
CA GLY A 158 4.81 -4.39 -7.86
C GLY A 158 5.21 -4.57 -6.38
N ILE A 159 4.70 -3.72 -5.49
CA ILE A 159 4.95 -3.82 -4.05
C ILE A 159 3.94 -4.79 -3.42
N PRO A 160 4.40 -5.82 -2.68
CA PRO A 160 3.50 -6.81 -2.09
C PRO A 160 2.69 -6.22 -0.92
N LEU A 161 1.47 -6.72 -0.74
CA LEU A 161 0.59 -6.36 0.37
C LEU A 161 0.98 -7.15 1.63
N PRO A 162 1.24 -6.50 2.77
CA PRO A 162 1.57 -7.19 4.01
C PRO A 162 0.51 -8.23 4.40
N PHE A 163 0.94 -9.42 4.81
CA PHE A 163 0.10 -10.53 5.27
C PHE A 163 -0.84 -11.17 4.24
N PHE A 164 -1.01 -10.58 3.06
CA PHE A 164 -1.88 -11.07 1.98
C PHE A 164 -1.10 -11.62 0.79
N SER A 165 -0.08 -10.89 0.34
CA SER A 165 0.66 -11.27 -0.86
C SER A 165 1.52 -12.50 -0.64
N TYR A 166 1.54 -13.38 -1.64
CA TYR A 166 2.47 -14.49 -1.68
C TYR A 166 3.90 -13.98 -1.87
N GLY A 167 4.78 -14.31 -0.93
CA GLY A 167 6.19 -13.96 -0.96
C GLY A 167 6.87 -14.40 0.33
N GLY A 168 7.62 -15.52 0.29
CA GLY A 168 8.20 -16.14 1.50
C GLY A 168 9.05 -15.18 2.32
N SER A 169 9.95 -14.44 1.70
CA SER A 169 10.85 -13.50 2.37
C SER A 169 10.10 -12.32 2.98
N PHE A 170 9.13 -11.76 2.24
CA PHE A 170 8.36 -10.62 2.70
C PHE A 170 7.39 -11.00 3.83
N MET A 171 6.79 -12.19 3.75
CA MET A 171 5.94 -12.73 4.80
C MET A 171 6.74 -12.98 6.09
N LEU A 172 7.94 -13.58 5.99
CA LEU A 172 8.85 -13.76 7.11
C LEU A 172 9.23 -12.42 7.75
N ALA A 173 9.62 -11.42 6.95
CA ALA A 173 9.94 -10.09 7.44
C ALA A 173 8.75 -9.44 8.17
N SER A 174 7.53 -9.59 7.64
CA SER A 174 6.31 -9.06 8.25
C SER A 174 6.02 -9.72 9.61
N TRP A 175 6.20 -11.05 9.73
CA TRP A 175 6.01 -11.76 11.00
C TRP A 175 7.11 -11.45 12.02
N LEU A 176 8.37 -11.28 11.58
CA LEU A 176 9.45 -10.80 12.46
C LEU A 176 9.15 -9.40 12.99
N ALA A 177 8.63 -8.50 12.15
CA ALA A 177 8.22 -7.17 12.57
C ALA A 177 7.10 -7.21 13.62
N ILE A 178 6.11 -8.12 13.49
CA ILE A 178 5.11 -8.37 14.53
C ILE A 178 5.78 -8.83 15.83
N GLY A 179 6.75 -9.74 15.77
CA GLY A 179 7.51 -10.20 16.95
C GLY A 179 8.20 -9.04 17.69
N ILE A 180 8.83 -8.13 16.94
CA ILE A 180 9.46 -6.92 17.49
C ILE A 180 8.42 -6.03 18.18
N LEU A 181 7.29 -5.77 17.53
CA LEU A 181 6.20 -4.95 18.08
C LEU A 181 5.59 -5.55 19.34
N VAL A 182 5.43 -6.89 19.39
CA VAL A 182 4.96 -7.59 20.59
C VAL A 182 5.97 -7.43 21.73
N ARG A 183 7.28 -7.53 21.45
CA ARG A 183 8.33 -7.32 22.46
C ARG A 183 8.29 -5.89 23.02
N ILE A 184 8.23 -4.88 22.17
CA ILE A 184 8.10 -3.47 22.56
C ILE A 184 6.85 -3.27 23.44
N SER A 185 5.72 -3.86 23.03
CA SER A 185 4.46 -3.75 23.80
C SER A 185 4.54 -4.42 25.16
N SER A 186 5.29 -5.53 25.31
CA SER A 186 5.44 -6.24 26.59
C SER A 186 6.31 -5.47 27.56
N GLU A 187 7.37 -4.83 27.09
CA GLU A 187 8.25 -3.99 27.92
C GLU A 187 7.54 -2.73 28.41
N GLY A 188 6.71 -2.09 27.57
CA GLY A 188 5.91 -0.93 27.96
C GLY A 188 4.90 -1.23 29.07
N ARG A 189 4.38 -2.46 29.14
CA ARG A 189 3.45 -2.87 30.21
C ARG A 189 4.13 -3.19 31.56
N GLY A 190 5.36 -3.68 31.52
CA GLY A 190 6.08 -4.04 32.76
C GLY A 190 6.35 -2.85 33.68
N ARG A 191 6.46 -1.64 33.15
CA ARG A 191 6.79 -0.43 33.90
C ARG A 191 5.57 0.24 34.53
N THR A 192 4.39 0.13 33.92
CA THR A 192 3.15 0.63 34.52
C THR A 192 2.69 -0.15 35.75
N GLY A 193 3.06 -1.44 35.85
CA GLY A 193 2.74 -2.25 37.03
C GLY A 193 3.69 -2.06 38.24
N GLN A 194 4.82 -1.34 38.08
CA GLN A 194 5.78 -1.09 39.16
C GLN A 194 5.58 0.27 39.85
N VAL A 195 4.75 1.14 39.32
CA VAL A 195 4.49 2.48 39.87
C VAL A 195 3.37 2.46 40.92
N ASP A 196 2.58 1.39 40.98
CA ASP A 196 1.43 1.25 41.88
C ASP A 196 1.74 0.37 43.11
N MET A 197 3.00 0.11 43.45
CA MET A 197 3.47 -0.51 44.69
C MET A 197 4.37 0.46 45.47
#